data_d71e3115e15dbb8a2f6f50e536ae10e0
#
_entry.id   d71e3115e15dbb8a2f6f50e536ae10e0
#
_cell.length_a   1.000
_cell.length_b   1.000
_cell.length_c   1.000
_cell.angle_alpha   90.00
_cell.angle_beta   90.00
_cell.angle_gamma   90.00
#
_symmetry.space_group_name_H-M   'P 1'
#
loop_
_entity.id
_entity.type
_entity.pdbx_description
1 polymer ?
#
loop_
_entity_poly.entity_id
_entity_poly.type
_entity_poly.pdbx_seq_one_letter_code
_entity_poly.pdbx_strand_id
1 'polypeptide(L)'
;MRHLVKGRKLNRTASHRKSLMSNMSCSLIKHKRIVTTEQKAKELRSFIERLVTYAKKDSLHGRRLIMGKIKGKLKKEISNILIHEIAPNYIDRNGGYTRIIKLTNRKNDNANMSIIEFVSLQDKISDDNNETKDNDKNKEIEPDK
;
A
#
# COMPACT_ATOMS: atom_id res chain seq x y z
N MET A 1 23.87 -23.68 0.46
CA MET A 1 22.50 -23.80 1.02
C MET A 1 22.08 -22.50 1.69
N ARG A 2 20.76 -22.15 1.70
CA ARG A 2 20.24 -20.93 2.33
C ARG A 2 19.51 -21.26 3.63
N HIS A 3 20.22 -21.71 4.64
CA HIS A 3 19.61 -21.99 5.93
C HIS A 3 19.20 -20.68 6.61
N LEU A 4 17.94 -20.58 7.06
CA LEU A 4 17.34 -19.44 7.78
C LEU A 4 17.44 -18.06 7.09
N VAL A 5 17.87 -17.99 5.84
CA VAL A 5 17.93 -16.73 5.08
C VAL A 5 16.58 -16.44 4.46
N LYS A 6 15.83 -15.51 5.05
CA LYS A 6 14.54 -15.01 4.55
C LYS A 6 14.72 -13.81 3.62
N GLY A 7 13.81 -13.66 2.67
CA GLY A 7 13.72 -12.50 1.79
C GLY A 7 14.51 -12.63 0.48
N ARG A 8 14.08 -11.85 -0.52
CA ARG A 8 14.69 -11.78 -1.85
C ARG A 8 15.74 -10.69 -1.92
N LYS A 9 16.89 -10.99 -2.53
CA LYS A 9 17.95 -9.97 -2.74
C LYS A 9 17.55 -8.92 -3.78
N LEU A 10 16.71 -9.27 -4.77
CA LEU A 10 16.26 -8.40 -5.87
C LEU A 10 17.44 -7.76 -6.65
N ASN A 11 18.57 -8.45 -6.72
CA ASN A 11 19.83 -7.98 -7.33
C ASN A 11 20.27 -6.60 -6.80
N ARG A 12 20.08 -6.35 -5.48
CA ARG A 12 20.40 -5.09 -4.82
C ARG A 12 21.25 -5.27 -3.57
N THR A 13 22.09 -4.29 -3.29
CA THR A 13 22.78 -4.20 -1.99
C THR A 13 21.77 -4.05 -0.85
N ALA A 14 22.17 -4.34 0.37
CA ALA A 14 21.27 -4.29 1.53
C ALA A 14 20.68 -2.88 1.76
N SER A 15 21.49 -1.84 1.60
CA SER A 15 21.05 -0.44 1.74
C SER A 15 20.03 -0.04 0.67
N HIS A 16 20.32 -0.36 -0.60
CA HIS A 16 19.43 -0.09 -1.74
C HIS A 16 18.12 -0.84 -1.61
N ARG A 17 18.15 -2.12 -1.16
CA ARG A 17 16.92 -2.91 -0.92
C ARG A 17 16.06 -2.30 0.20
N LYS A 18 16.67 -1.85 1.31
CA LYS A 18 15.95 -1.15 2.38
C LYS A 18 15.28 0.13 1.88
N SER A 19 15.97 0.92 1.06
CA SER A 19 15.43 2.13 0.45
C SER A 19 14.31 1.83 -0.54
N LEU A 20 14.45 0.80 -1.37
CA LEU A 20 13.41 0.34 -2.28
C LEU A 20 12.11 -0.02 -1.52
N MET A 21 12.22 -0.84 -0.47
CA MET A 21 11.03 -1.24 0.32
C MET A 21 10.37 -0.04 1.00
N SER A 22 11.17 0.87 1.55
CA SER A 22 10.66 2.10 2.14
C SER A 22 9.89 2.96 1.11
N ASN A 23 10.49 3.22 -0.06
CA ASN A 23 9.86 4.05 -1.10
C ASN A 23 8.58 3.41 -1.65
N MET A 24 8.61 2.10 -1.94
CA MET A 24 7.42 1.38 -2.40
C MET A 24 6.30 1.37 -1.34
N SER A 25 6.66 1.27 -0.05
CA SER A 25 5.67 1.34 1.03
C SER A 25 5.05 2.74 1.11
N CYS A 26 5.85 3.80 0.97
CA CYS A 26 5.34 5.17 0.92
C CYS A 26 4.34 5.34 -0.24
N SER A 27 4.70 4.86 -1.43
CA SER A 27 3.81 4.92 -2.59
C SER A 27 2.51 4.12 -2.37
N LEU A 28 2.60 2.91 -1.80
CA LEU A 28 1.44 2.09 -1.52
C LEU A 28 0.52 2.74 -0.47
N ILE A 29 1.06 3.34 0.58
CA ILE A 29 0.30 4.02 1.61
C ILE A 29 -0.42 5.26 1.04
N LYS A 30 0.25 6.05 0.19
CA LYS A 30 -0.36 7.22 -0.45
C LYS A 30 -1.45 6.86 -1.45
N HIS A 31 -1.14 5.97 -2.37
CA HIS A 31 -2.01 5.66 -3.50
C HIS A 31 -2.95 4.48 -3.25
N LYS A 32 -2.84 3.79 -2.09
CA LYS A 32 -3.61 2.60 -1.70
C LYS A 32 -3.41 1.39 -2.63
N ARG A 33 -2.91 1.62 -3.85
CA ARG A 33 -2.68 0.65 -4.93
C ARG A 33 -1.46 1.05 -5.76
N ILE A 34 -0.58 0.08 -6.09
CA ILE A 34 0.55 0.30 -6.99
C ILE A 34 0.76 -0.89 -7.93
N VAL A 35 1.28 -0.61 -9.13
CA VAL A 35 1.70 -1.63 -10.10
C VAL A 35 3.20 -1.83 -10.00
N THR A 36 3.65 -3.08 -9.92
CA THR A 36 5.08 -3.41 -9.84
C THR A 36 5.33 -4.84 -10.33
N THR A 37 6.60 -5.28 -10.34
CA THR A 37 6.90 -6.67 -10.69
C THR A 37 6.48 -7.61 -9.56
N GLU A 38 6.05 -8.82 -9.92
CA GLU A 38 5.54 -9.83 -8.97
C GLU A 38 6.50 -10.10 -7.81
N GLN A 39 7.81 -10.16 -8.09
CA GLN A 39 8.82 -10.43 -7.06
C GLN A 39 8.95 -9.27 -6.05
N LYS A 40 8.83 -8.02 -6.52
CA LYS A 40 8.83 -6.85 -5.65
C LYS A 40 7.54 -6.78 -4.82
N ALA A 41 6.38 -7.08 -5.43
CA ALA A 41 5.10 -7.13 -4.73
C ALA A 41 5.11 -8.16 -3.59
N LYS A 42 5.61 -9.37 -3.85
CA LYS A 42 5.74 -10.44 -2.84
C LYS A 42 6.62 -10.03 -1.66
N GLU A 43 7.70 -9.32 -1.90
CA GLU A 43 8.60 -8.85 -0.84
C GLU A 43 8.02 -7.67 -0.08
N LEU A 44 7.37 -6.74 -0.81
CA LEU A 44 6.68 -5.59 -0.23
C LEU A 44 5.53 -6.01 0.70
N ARG A 45 4.76 -7.05 0.33
CA ARG A 45 3.67 -7.59 1.15
C ARG A 45 4.15 -7.89 2.57
N SER A 46 5.22 -8.66 2.71
CA SER A 46 5.77 -9.01 4.02
C SER A 46 6.28 -7.80 4.81
N PHE A 47 6.70 -6.73 4.13
CA PHE A 47 7.18 -5.51 4.76
C PHE A 47 6.01 -4.64 5.23
N ILE A 48 5.01 -4.39 4.38
CA ILE A 48 3.89 -3.50 4.68
C ILE A 48 2.94 -4.09 5.72
N GLU A 49 2.69 -5.40 5.70
CA GLU A 49 1.82 -6.06 6.67
C GLU A 49 2.32 -5.90 8.10
N ARG A 50 3.63 -5.93 8.31
CA ARG A 50 4.22 -5.62 9.63
C ARG A 50 4.00 -4.17 10.04
N LEU A 51 4.06 -3.21 9.10
CA LEU A 51 3.80 -1.81 9.40
C LEU A 51 2.34 -1.58 9.81
N VAL A 52 1.38 -2.23 9.12
CA VAL A 52 -0.03 -2.19 9.49
C VAL A 52 -0.25 -2.78 10.90
N THR A 53 0.38 -3.91 11.21
CA THR A 53 0.29 -4.52 12.54
C THR A 53 0.84 -3.59 13.64
N TYR A 54 1.91 -2.82 13.38
CA TYR A 54 2.41 -1.82 14.32
C TYR A 54 1.46 -0.63 14.45
N ALA A 55 0.84 -0.21 13.35
CA ALA A 55 -0.10 0.90 13.33
C ALA A 55 -1.39 0.57 14.10
N LYS A 56 -1.91 -0.63 13.98
CA LYS A 56 -3.11 -1.10 14.72
C LYS A 56 -3.00 -0.99 16.24
N LYS A 57 -1.79 -1.09 16.78
CA LYS A 57 -1.57 -0.98 18.23
C LYS A 57 -1.67 0.45 18.75
N ASP A 58 -1.70 1.44 17.86
CA ASP A 58 -1.74 2.89 18.12
C ASP A 58 -0.90 3.33 19.34
N SER A 59 0.28 2.73 19.50
CA SER A 59 1.19 3.00 20.60
C SER A 59 2.34 3.88 20.13
N LEU A 60 2.89 4.68 21.06
CA LEU A 60 4.11 5.45 20.80
C LEU A 60 5.25 4.57 20.29
N HIS A 61 5.36 3.34 20.83
CA HIS A 61 6.34 2.36 20.37
C HIS A 61 6.08 1.91 18.93
N GLY A 62 4.83 1.59 18.58
CA GLY A 62 4.43 1.25 17.20
C GLY A 62 4.79 2.36 16.22
N ARG A 63 4.48 3.60 16.54
CA ARG A 63 4.82 4.78 15.74
C ARG A 63 6.35 4.92 15.54
N ARG A 64 7.15 4.72 16.58
CA ARG A 64 8.62 4.73 16.48
C ARG A 64 9.15 3.62 15.56
N LEU A 65 8.57 2.41 15.64
CA LEU A 65 8.94 1.29 14.76
C LEU A 65 8.62 1.59 13.29
N ILE A 66 7.46 2.17 12.99
CA ILE A 66 7.07 2.58 11.64
C ILE A 66 8.05 3.61 11.10
N MET A 67 8.31 4.69 11.85
CA MET A 67 9.24 5.74 11.46
C MET A 67 10.70 5.26 11.30
N GLY A 68 11.10 4.21 12.01
CA GLY A 68 12.41 3.56 11.86
C GLY A 68 12.53 2.74 10.57
N LYS A 69 11.41 2.22 10.02
CA LYS A 69 11.39 1.45 8.77
C LYS A 69 11.20 2.32 7.54
N ILE A 70 10.43 3.39 7.64
CA ILE A 70 10.19 4.36 6.57
C ILE A 70 11.30 5.41 6.60
N LYS A 71 11.99 5.58 5.45
CA LYS A 71 13.07 6.55 5.29
C LYS A 71 12.57 7.79 4.55
N GLY A 72 13.25 8.93 4.74
CA GLY A 72 12.99 10.16 4.00
C GLY A 72 12.22 11.22 4.79
N LYS A 73 12.01 12.37 4.15
CA LYS A 73 11.37 13.54 4.77
C LYS A 73 9.89 13.30 5.13
N LEU A 74 9.20 12.53 4.33
CA LEU A 74 7.76 12.25 4.44
C LEU A 74 7.41 11.20 5.51
N LYS A 75 8.37 10.67 6.28
CA LYS A 75 8.14 9.58 7.23
C LYS A 75 7.04 9.88 8.27
N LYS A 76 6.92 11.13 8.73
CA LYS A 76 5.89 11.55 9.69
C LYS A 76 4.51 11.53 9.05
N GLU A 77 4.36 12.14 7.88
CA GLU A 77 3.11 12.18 7.09
C GLU A 77 2.63 10.76 6.78
N ILE A 78 3.50 9.91 6.22
CA ILE A 78 3.18 8.52 5.89
C ILE A 78 2.80 7.70 7.13
N SER A 79 3.46 7.94 8.27
CA SER A 79 3.09 7.27 9.53
C SER A 79 1.70 7.69 10.00
N ASN A 80 1.35 8.97 9.86
CA ASN A 80 0.03 9.48 10.23
C ASN A 80 -1.07 8.87 9.33
N ILE A 81 -0.89 8.87 8.00
CA ILE A 81 -1.81 8.22 7.06
C ILE A 81 -2.02 6.75 7.43
N LEU A 82 -0.93 6.03 7.72
CA LEU A 82 -1.01 4.61 8.07
C LEU A 82 -1.78 4.37 9.38
N ILE A 83 -1.59 5.20 10.40
CA ILE A 83 -2.20 5.04 11.73
C ILE A 83 -3.63 5.52 11.74
N HIS A 84 -3.93 6.66 11.13
CA HIS A 84 -5.25 7.30 11.27
C HIS A 84 -6.22 6.97 10.13
N GLU A 85 -5.73 6.67 8.92
CA GLU A 85 -6.61 6.37 7.78
C GLU A 85 -6.68 4.87 7.45
N ILE A 86 -5.54 4.15 7.51
CA ILE A 86 -5.47 2.77 7.05
C ILE A 86 -5.73 1.78 8.19
N ALA A 87 -5.03 1.91 9.32
CA ALA A 87 -5.11 0.95 10.41
C ALA A 87 -6.51 0.76 11.00
N PRO A 88 -7.36 1.79 11.13
CA PRO A 88 -8.72 1.63 11.65
C PRO A 88 -9.59 0.66 10.84
N ASN A 89 -9.37 0.56 9.53
CA ASN A 89 -10.13 -0.36 8.67
C ASN A 89 -9.75 -1.85 8.88
N TYR A 90 -8.73 -2.13 9.68
CA TYR A 90 -8.21 -3.49 9.88
C TYR A 90 -8.20 -3.94 11.33
N ILE A 91 -8.92 -3.26 12.24
CA ILE A 91 -8.91 -3.59 13.67
C ILE A 91 -9.26 -5.06 13.89
N ASP A 92 -10.32 -5.55 13.24
CA ASP A 92 -10.83 -6.91 13.41
C ASP A 92 -10.08 -7.96 12.55
N ARG A 93 -9.20 -7.52 11.65
CA ARG A 93 -8.49 -8.42 10.74
C ARG A 93 -7.11 -8.77 11.30
N ASN A 94 -6.83 -10.05 11.53
CA ASN A 94 -5.57 -10.52 12.14
C ASN A 94 -4.40 -10.69 11.16
N GLY A 95 -4.56 -10.31 9.87
CA GLY A 95 -3.52 -10.40 8.84
C GLY A 95 -4.10 -10.35 7.43
N GLY A 96 -3.24 -10.45 6.42
CA GLY A 96 -3.69 -10.40 5.03
C GLY A 96 -4.30 -9.04 4.67
N TYR A 97 -3.67 -7.95 5.08
CA TYR A 97 -4.14 -6.59 4.84
C TYR A 97 -3.98 -6.16 3.38
N THR A 98 -3.16 -6.90 2.62
CA THR A 98 -2.88 -6.60 1.22
C THR A 98 -3.17 -7.80 0.33
N ARG A 99 -3.60 -7.55 -0.91
CA ARG A 99 -3.72 -8.57 -1.95
C ARG A 99 -2.80 -8.26 -3.13
N ILE A 100 -2.38 -9.30 -3.84
CA ILE A 100 -1.56 -9.20 -5.05
C ILE A 100 -2.36 -9.81 -6.20
N ILE A 101 -2.61 -9.01 -7.22
CA ILE A 101 -3.32 -9.40 -8.44
C ILE A 101 -2.29 -9.48 -9.57
N LYS A 102 -2.20 -10.60 -10.25
CA LYS A 102 -1.30 -10.76 -11.40
C LYS A 102 -1.85 -10.00 -12.61
N LEU A 103 -0.96 -9.34 -13.32
CA LEU A 103 -1.24 -8.68 -14.58
C LEU A 103 -0.52 -9.40 -15.73
N THR A 104 -0.84 -8.98 -16.96
CA THR A 104 -0.09 -9.36 -18.15
C THR A 104 1.37 -8.92 -18.02
N ASN A 105 2.24 -9.66 -18.67
CA ASN A 105 3.67 -9.35 -18.65
C ASN A 105 3.96 -8.01 -19.36
N ARG A 106 4.99 -7.33 -18.94
CA ARG A 106 5.43 -6.07 -19.54
C ARG A 106 5.95 -6.33 -20.96
N LYS A 107 5.48 -5.52 -21.93
CA LYS A 107 5.73 -5.75 -23.36
C LYS A 107 7.21 -5.79 -23.75
N ASN A 108 8.07 -5.00 -23.08
CA ASN A 108 9.46 -4.83 -23.52
C ASN A 108 10.40 -5.95 -23.06
N ASP A 109 10.25 -6.45 -21.83
CA ASP A 109 11.16 -7.41 -21.20
C ASP A 109 10.45 -8.65 -20.63
N ASN A 110 9.18 -8.81 -20.98
CA ASN A 110 8.34 -9.93 -20.54
C ASN A 110 8.33 -10.14 -19.01
N ALA A 111 8.63 -9.12 -18.23
CA ALA A 111 8.61 -9.21 -16.77
C ALA A 111 7.18 -9.43 -16.24
N ASN A 112 7.03 -10.38 -15.32
CA ASN A 112 5.75 -10.64 -14.64
C ASN A 112 5.35 -9.43 -13.81
N MET A 113 4.24 -8.79 -14.16
CA MET A 113 3.70 -7.63 -13.46
C MET A 113 2.60 -8.03 -12.49
N SER A 114 2.42 -7.23 -11.44
CA SER A 114 1.34 -7.40 -10.47
C SER A 114 0.93 -6.07 -9.87
N ILE A 115 -0.34 -6.00 -9.52
CA ILE A 115 -0.88 -4.96 -8.63
C ILE A 115 -0.71 -5.46 -7.20
N ILE A 116 -0.26 -4.60 -6.30
CA ILE A 116 -0.42 -4.78 -4.87
C ILE A 116 -1.29 -3.65 -4.33
N GLU A 117 -2.29 -4.00 -3.52
CA GLU A 117 -3.25 -3.05 -2.98
C GLU A 117 -3.71 -3.45 -1.59
N PHE A 118 -4.26 -2.50 -0.86
CA PHE A 118 -4.92 -2.75 0.41
C PHE A 118 -6.32 -3.36 0.19
N VAL A 119 -6.65 -4.42 0.92
CA VAL A 119 -7.97 -5.04 0.90
C VAL A 119 -8.98 -4.11 1.58
N SER A 120 -10.22 -4.03 1.06
CA SER A 120 -11.34 -3.25 1.63
C SER A 120 -11.23 -1.71 1.56
N LEU A 121 -10.11 -1.15 1.11
CA LEU A 121 -10.01 0.30 0.88
C LEU A 121 -10.44 0.69 -0.54
N GLN A 122 -10.41 -0.24 -1.48
CA GLN A 122 -10.83 -0.01 -2.86
C GLN A 122 -12.36 0.05 -3.00
N ASP A 123 -13.06 -0.75 -2.20
CA ASP A 123 -14.52 -0.80 -2.24
C ASP A 123 -15.13 0.55 -1.83
N LYS A 124 -14.54 1.25 -0.85
CA LYS A 124 -14.97 2.60 -0.42
C LYS A 124 -14.69 3.68 -1.47
N ILE A 125 -13.59 3.59 -2.22
CA ILE A 125 -13.24 4.56 -3.27
C ILE A 125 -14.18 4.44 -4.50
N SER A 126 -14.70 3.24 -4.79
CA SER A 126 -15.68 3.03 -5.86
C SER A 126 -17.04 3.63 -5.50
N ASP A 127 -17.43 3.58 -4.24
CA ASP A 127 -18.70 4.12 -3.76
C ASP A 127 -18.68 5.65 -3.76
N ASP A 128 -17.62 6.28 -3.25
CA ASP A 128 -17.45 7.75 -3.27
C ASP A 128 -17.44 8.32 -4.70
N ASN A 129 -16.87 7.60 -5.68
CA ASN A 129 -16.85 8.03 -7.09
C ASN A 129 -18.20 7.87 -7.80
N ASN A 130 -19.09 7.00 -7.32
CA ASN A 130 -20.45 6.86 -7.87
C ASN A 130 -21.37 7.95 -7.32
N GLU A 131 -21.28 8.27 -6.03
CA GLU A 131 -22.10 9.33 -5.42
C GLU A 131 -21.82 10.72 -6.01
N THR A 132 -20.57 11.02 -6.39
CA THR A 132 -20.22 12.29 -7.03
C THR A 132 -20.73 12.39 -8.46
N LYS A 133 -20.82 11.29 -9.21
CA LYS A 133 -21.35 11.27 -10.57
C LYS A 133 -22.87 11.42 -10.64
N ASP A 134 -23.57 10.96 -9.64
CA ASP A 134 -25.04 11.07 -9.58
C ASP A 134 -25.47 12.48 -9.12
N ASN A 135 -24.67 13.18 -8.32
CA ASN A 135 -24.92 14.57 -7.94
C ASN A 135 -24.69 15.58 -9.08
N ASP A 136 -23.74 15.32 -9.99
CA ASP A 136 -23.50 16.19 -11.17
C ASP A 136 -24.58 16.05 -12.25
N LYS A 137 -25.20 14.89 -12.38
CA LYS A 137 -26.31 14.68 -13.32
C LYS A 137 -27.61 15.34 -12.87
N ASN A 138 -27.84 15.56 -11.59
CA ASN A 138 -29.02 16.19 -11.06
C ASN A 138 -28.97 17.74 -11.08
N LYS A 139 -27.82 18.35 -11.34
CA LYS A 139 -27.68 19.81 -11.47
C LYS A 139 -27.92 20.34 -12.88
N GLU A 140 -28.01 19.50 -13.88
CA GLU A 140 -28.23 19.92 -15.29
C GLU A 140 -29.71 19.93 -15.73
N ILE A 141 -30.66 19.67 -14.83
CA ILE A 141 -32.09 19.66 -15.16
C ILE A 141 -32.85 20.66 -14.26
N GLU A 142 -32.58 21.94 -14.41
CA GLU A 142 -33.55 23.01 -14.09
C GLU A 142 -33.79 23.81 -15.39
N PRO A 143 -35.00 23.75 -15.98
CA PRO A 143 -35.35 24.61 -17.11
C PRO A 143 -35.69 26.02 -16.61
N ASP A 144 -35.05 27.00 -17.20
CA ASP A 144 -35.37 28.40 -17.07
C ASP A 144 -36.90 28.65 -17.31
N LYS A 145 -37.49 29.33 -16.39
CA LYS A 145 -38.77 30.03 -16.55
C LYS A 145 -38.57 31.50 -16.33
#